data_3be63b08f33c2bdcf70dfa870645685e
#
_entry.id   3be63b08f33c2bdcf70dfa870645685e
#
_cell.length_a   1.000
_cell.length_b   1.000
_cell.length_c   1.000
_cell.angle_alpha   90.00
_cell.angle_beta   90.00
_cell.angle_gamma   90.00
#
_symmetry.space_group_name_H-M   'P 1'
#
loop_
_entity.id
_entity.type
_entity.pdbx_description
1 polymer ?
#
loop_
_entity_poly.entity_id
_entity_poly.type
_entity_poly.pdbx_seq_one_letter_code
_entity_poly.pdbx_strand_id
1 'polypeptide(L)'
;MTLHDLKKAVRREKIALRRAMPAGERSAADAAINGCLLDIVRTEKPSGLVAYVSDGTEPDLTPVMRYALQAGITLCLPRFEQSGAYSIVTVRSLDFPASHWGIPEPSADAPAAPPELLAEALWLVPGVAFDPACRRLGRGKGVYDRLLARGTGKTIGIFYELQRCAELPCEPTDQPVGRVVTESGVFGCTNNVRS
;
A
#
# COMPACT_ATOMS: atom_id res chain seq x y z
N MET A 1 -21.18 -7.31 -19.62
CA MET A 1 -20.59 -7.13 -18.27
C MET A 1 -19.83 -5.81 -18.32
N THR A 2 -20.17 -4.87 -17.45
CA THR A 2 -19.51 -3.55 -17.43
C THR A 2 -18.12 -3.63 -16.81
N LEU A 3 -17.27 -2.62 -17.02
CA LEU A 3 -15.97 -2.51 -16.37
C LEU A 3 -16.10 -2.51 -14.83
N HIS A 4 -17.14 -1.86 -14.33
CA HIS A 4 -17.48 -1.87 -12.90
C HIS A 4 -17.78 -3.28 -12.38
N ASP A 5 -18.54 -4.08 -13.14
CA ASP A 5 -18.87 -5.47 -12.75
C ASP A 5 -17.62 -6.35 -12.73
N LEU A 6 -16.70 -6.16 -13.70
CA LEU A 6 -15.41 -6.84 -13.76
C LEU A 6 -14.55 -6.49 -12.54
N LYS A 7 -14.37 -5.20 -12.23
CA LYS A 7 -13.65 -4.76 -11.03
C LYS A 7 -14.27 -5.32 -9.74
N LYS A 8 -15.61 -5.39 -9.67
CA LYS A 8 -16.32 -5.95 -8.51
C LYS A 8 -16.08 -7.46 -8.35
N ALA A 9 -16.08 -8.20 -9.45
CA ALA A 9 -15.81 -9.65 -9.45
C ALA A 9 -14.40 -9.95 -8.97
N VAL A 10 -13.37 -9.26 -9.51
CA VAL A 10 -11.97 -9.41 -9.10
C VAL A 10 -11.79 -9.07 -7.62
N ARG A 11 -12.38 -7.97 -7.12
CA ARG A 11 -12.32 -7.63 -5.69
C ARG A 11 -12.87 -8.75 -4.82
N ARG A 12 -14.04 -9.27 -5.15
CA ARG A 12 -14.69 -10.33 -4.38
C ARG A 12 -13.81 -11.58 -4.31
N GLU A 13 -13.27 -12.00 -5.45
CA GLU A 13 -12.38 -13.16 -5.55
C GLU A 13 -11.12 -12.97 -4.69
N LYS A 14 -10.36 -11.90 -4.95
CA LYS A 14 -9.06 -11.68 -4.30
C LYS A 14 -9.17 -11.40 -2.80
N ILE A 15 -10.24 -10.72 -2.37
CA ILE A 15 -10.52 -10.55 -0.94
C ILE A 15 -10.85 -11.89 -0.28
N ALA A 16 -11.61 -12.76 -0.94
CA ALA A 16 -11.93 -14.10 -0.41
C ALA A 16 -10.67 -14.96 -0.28
N LEU A 17 -9.81 -15.01 -1.31
CA LEU A 17 -8.53 -15.72 -1.28
C LEU A 17 -7.63 -15.23 -0.13
N ARG A 18 -7.49 -13.90 0.00
CA ARG A 18 -6.67 -13.28 1.04
C ARG A 18 -7.19 -13.59 2.46
N ARG A 19 -8.50 -13.62 2.66
CA ARG A 19 -9.12 -13.99 3.94
C ARG A 19 -8.94 -15.48 4.27
N ALA A 20 -8.96 -16.33 3.26
CA ALA A 20 -8.81 -17.78 3.42
C ALA A 20 -7.35 -18.21 3.63
N MET A 21 -6.38 -17.30 3.49
CA MET A 21 -4.96 -17.60 3.66
C MET A 21 -4.68 -18.05 5.10
N PRO A 22 -4.09 -19.26 5.30
CA PRO A 22 -3.78 -19.79 6.63
C PRO A 22 -2.81 -18.85 7.40
N ALA A 23 -2.95 -18.76 8.71
CA ALA A 23 -2.16 -17.86 9.53
C ALA A 23 -0.65 -18.09 9.40
N GLY A 24 -0.20 -19.35 9.31
CA GLY A 24 1.22 -19.68 9.13
C GLY A 24 1.76 -19.23 7.77
N GLU A 25 1.00 -19.43 6.70
CA GLU A 25 1.37 -18.96 5.36
C GLU A 25 1.42 -17.43 5.31
N ARG A 26 0.44 -16.75 5.93
CA ARG A 26 0.40 -15.30 6.04
C ARG A 26 1.65 -14.77 6.76
N SER A 27 1.99 -15.35 7.92
CA SER A 27 3.17 -14.93 8.67
C SER A 27 4.47 -15.12 7.89
N ALA A 28 4.61 -16.23 7.17
CA ALA A 28 5.77 -16.46 6.31
C ALA A 28 5.84 -15.47 5.14
N ALA A 29 4.70 -15.20 4.50
CA ALA A 29 4.61 -14.21 3.43
C ALA A 29 4.93 -12.79 3.92
N ASP A 30 4.38 -12.38 5.07
CA ASP A 30 4.68 -11.09 5.70
C ASP A 30 6.18 -10.94 6.01
N ALA A 31 6.82 -11.99 6.51
CA ALA A 31 8.25 -11.98 6.80
C ALA A 31 9.07 -11.80 5.51
N ALA A 32 8.73 -12.50 4.42
CA ALA A 32 9.41 -12.38 3.14
C ALA A 32 9.23 -10.97 2.52
N ILE A 33 8.00 -10.45 2.53
CA ILE A 33 7.69 -9.09 2.06
C ILE A 33 8.49 -8.04 2.85
N ASN A 34 8.48 -8.12 4.19
CA ASN A 34 9.25 -7.19 5.01
C ASN A 34 10.76 -7.33 4.80
N GLY A 35 11.28 -8.53 4.55
CA GLY A 35 12.68 -8.73 4.16
C GLY A 35 13.05 -7.91 2.93
N CYS A 36 12.29 -8.06 1.84
CA CYS A 36 12.48 -7.28 0.62
C CYS A 36 12.36 -5.76 0.85
N LEU A 37 11.36 -5.33 1.63
CA LEU A 37 11.14 -3.91 1.92
C LEU A 37 12.26 -3.30 2.76
N LEU A 38 12.77 -4.03 3.76
CA LEU A 38 13.90 -3.60 4.59
C LEU A 38 15.16 -3.41 3.75
N ASP A 39 15.44 -4.31 2.81
CA ASP A 39 16.59 -4.19 1.91
C ASP A 39 16.44 -2.98 0.98
N ILE A 40 15.24 -2.74 0.45
CA ILE A 40 14.95 -1.55 -0.35
C ILE A 40 15.15 -0.27 0.47
N VAL A 41 14.57 -0.18 1.67
CA VAL A 41 14.66 1.02 2.51
C VAL A 41 16.10 1.27 2.97
N ARG A 42 16.87 0.25 3.30
CA ARG A 42 18.30 0.35 3.64
C ARG A 42 19.15 0.84 2.47
N THR A 43 18.85 0.39 1.26
CA THR A 43 19.59 0.74 0.06
C THR A 43 19.23 2.13 -0.44
N GLU A 44 17.96 2.46 -0.52
CA GLU A 44 17.48 3.73 -1.07
C GLU A 44 17.53 4.88 -0.08
N LYS A 45 17.52 4.60 1.23
CA LYS A 45 17.57 5.58 2.32
C LYS A 45 16.63 6.77 2.11
N PRO A 46 15.33 6.53 1.93
CA PRO A 46 14.37 7.61 1.66
C PRO A 46 14.29 8.56 2.88
N SER A 47 14.05 9.85 2.63
CA SER A 47 13.81 10.85 3.68
C SER A 47 12.48 10.61 4.42
N GLY A 48 11.49 10.04 3.73
CA GLY A 48 10.18 9.68 4.25
C GLY A 48 9.70 8.32 3.75
N LEU A 49 8.92 7.64 4.57
CA LEU A 49 8.23 6.39 4.25
C LEU A 49 6.74 6.59 4.48
N VAL A 50 5.94 6.52 3.41
CA VAL A 50 4.48 6.48 3.53
C VAL A 50 4.06 5.01 3.53
N ALA A 51 3.43 4.56 4.61
CA ALA A 51 2.96 3.19 4.78
C ALA A 51 1.46 3.15 5.08
N TYR A 52 0.94 1.99 5.43
CA TYR A 52 -0.43 1.81 5.90
C TYR A 52 -0.46 0.84 7.09
N VAL A 53 -1.51 0.90 7.89
CA VAL A 53 -1.79 -0.08 8.93
C VAL A 53 -2.66 -1.18 8.33
N SER A 54 -2.22 -2.43 8.46
CA SER A 54 -2.95 -3.60 7.93
C SER A 54 -4.30 -3.76 8.63
N ASP A 55 -5.31 -4.18 7.87
CA ASP A 55 -6.62 -4.59 8.39
C ASP A 55 -6.63 -6.04 8.93
N GLY A 56 -5.45 -6.65 9.11
CA GLY A 56 -5.28 -8.04 9.52
C GLY A 56 -5.42 -9.06 8.38
N THR A 57 -5.81 -8.60 7.19
CA THR A 57 -5.82 -9.43 5.97
C THR A 57 -4.84 -8.95 4.90
N GLU A 58 -4.38 -7.71 4.97
CA GLU A 58 -3.32 -7.13 4.15
C GLU A 58 -1.94 -7.49 4.71
N PRO A 59 -0.87 -7.44 3.92
CA PRO A 59 0.48 -7.61 4.44
C PRO A 59 0.76 -6.68 5.63
N ASP A 60 1.31 -7.24 6.70
CA ASP A 60 1.68 -6.46 7.90
C ASP A 60 3.03 -5.77 7.67
N LEU A 61 3.04 -4.43 7.71
CA LEU A 61 4.21 -3.60 7.51
C LEU A 61 4.84 -3.12 8.82
N THR A 62 4.39 -3.61 9.97
CA THR A 62 4.92 -3.21 11.29
C THR A 62 6.44 -3.33 11.37
N PRO A 63 7.12 -4.39 10.87
CA PRO A 63 8.58 -4.49 10.91
C PRO A 63 9.29 -3.37 10.15
N VAL A 64 8.89 -3.07 8.92
CA VAL A 64 9.53 -1.99 8.13
C VAL A 64 9.20 -0.60 8.67
N MET A 65 7.99 -0.37 9.19
CA MET A 65 7.62 0.88 9.86
C MET A 65 8.45 1.10 11.13
N ARG A 66 8.65 0.06 11.92
CA ARG A 66 9.48 0.10 13.14
C ARG A 66 10.94 0.42 12.81
N TYR A 67 11.48 -0.22 11.76
CA TYR A 67 12.81 0.09 11.25
C TYR A 67 12.93 1.56 10.80
N ALA A 68 11.94 2.08 10.06
CA ALA A 68 11.96 3.47 9.62
C ALA A 68 12.08 4.45 10.80
N LEU A 69 11.27 4.26 11.85
CA LEU A 69 11.35 5.06 13.07
C LEU A 69 12.73 4.98 13.75
N GLN A 70 13.30 3.77 13.87
CA GLN A 70 14.62 3.56 14.48
C GLN A 70 15.75 4.17 13.65
N ALA A 71 15.63 4.17 12.33
CA ALA A 71 16.61 4.73 11.39
C ALA A 71 16.48 6.25 11.20
N GLY A 72 15.52 6.91 11.86
CA GLY A 72 15.28 8.35 11.72
C GLY A 72 14.60 8.74 10.40
N ILE A 73 14.02 7.77 9.68
CA ILE A 73 13.20 8.02 8.49
C ILE A 73 11.83 8.53 8.94
N THR A 74 11.37 9.64 8.38
CA THR A 74 10.06 10.19 8.72
C THR A 74 8.95 9.24 8.27
N LEU A 75 8.26 8.61 9.24
CA LEU A 75 7.13 7.72 8.95
C LEU A 75 5.85 8.52 8.78
N CYS A 76 5.13 8.23 7.70
CA CYS A 76 3.85 8.86 7.37
C CYS A 76 2.77 7.79 7.17
N LEU A 77 1.55 8.07 7.64
CA LEU A 77 0.40 7.18 7.52
C LEU A 77 -0.84 7.95 7.04
N PRO A 78 -1.74 7.29 6.29
CA PRO A 78 -3.05 7.86 5.99
C PRO A 78 -3.91 7.94 7.27
N ARG A 79 -4.61 9.06 7.43
CA ARG A 79 -5.61 9.29 8.47
C ARG A 79 -6.93 9.68 7.82
N PHE A 80 -8.03 9.11 8.29
CA PHE A 80 -9.37 9.47 7.84
C PHE A 80 -9.82 10.77 8.52
N GLU A 81 -10.28 11.73 7.72
CA GLU A 81 -10.71 13.03 8.20
C GLU A 81 -12.24 13.09 8.36
N GLN A 82 -12.73 13.94 9.25
CA GLN A 82 -14.17 14.18 9.43
C GLN A 82 -14.89 14.61 8.14
N SER A 83 -14.15 15.22 7.21
CA SER A 83 -14.63 15.59 5.87
C SER A 83 -14.92 14.40 4.95
N GLY A 84 -14.57 13.17 5.35
CA GLY A 84 -14.64 11.98 4.51
C GLY A 84 -13.45 11.79 3.58
N ALA A 85 -12.47 12.68 3.64
CA ALA A 85 -11.21 12.58 2.89
C ALA A 85 -10.14 11.82 3.69
N TYR A 86 -8.99 11.58 3.05
CA TYR A 86 -7.78 11.10 3.72
C TYR A 86 -6.69 12.14 3.60
N SER A 87 -6.00 12.40 4.70
CA SER A 87 -4.74 13.12 4.78
C SER A 87 -3.59 12.16 5.07
N ILE A 88 -2.37 12.57 4.75
CA ILE A 88 -1.16 11.87 5.17
C ILE A 88 -0.56 12.67 6.34
N VAL A 89 -0.33 11.99 7.45
CA VAL A 89 0.22 12.59 8.67
C VAL A 89 1.52 11.93 9.07
N THR A 90 2.39 12.67 9.76
CA THR A 90 3.63 12.12 10.30
C THR A 90 3.37 11.49 11.66
N VAL A 91 4.04 10.36 11.95
CA VAL A 91 3.93 9.64 13.22
C VAL A 91 5.30 9.35 13.81
N ARG A 92 5.37 9.29 15.14
CA ARG A 92 6.62 9.03 15.88
C ARG A 92 6.59 7.72 16.67
N SER A 93 5.44 7.07 16.72
CA SER A 93 5.23 5.77 17.37
C SER A 93 4.22 4.97 16.57
N LEU A 94 4.13 3.67 16.82
CA LEU A 94 3.11 2.78 16.28
C LEU A 94 2.01 2.48 17.31
N ASP A 95 2.00 3.18 18.43
CA ASP A 95 0.98 3.06 19.47
C ASP A 95 -0.21 3.94 19.09
N PHE A 96 -1.09 3.38 18.29
CA PHE A 96 -2.29 4.07 17.85
C PHE A 96 -3.50 3.69 18.68
N PRO A 97 -4.39 4.64 19.01
CA PRO A 97 -5.66 4.33 19.61
C PRO A 97 -6.50 3.45 18.67
N ALA A 98 -7.36 2.62 19.24
CA ALA A 98 -8.35 1.90 18.47
C ALA A 98 -9.26 2.90 17.72
N SER A 99 -9.35 2.78 16.41
CA SER A 99 -10.24 3.62 15.61
C SER A 99 -11.68 3.11 15.65
N HIS A 100 -12.61 3.97 15.24
CA HIS A 100 -14.02 3.61 15.08
C HIS A 100 -14.24 2.43 14.10
N TRP A 101 -13.30 2.19 13.18
CA TRP A 101 -13.35 1.13 12.16
C TRP A 101 -12.58 -0.13 12.55
N GLY A 102 -12.02 -0.20 13.77
CA GLY A 102 -11.25 -1.33 14.26
C GLY A 102 -9.84 -1.44 13.70
N ILE A 103 -9.42 -0.54 12.81
CA ILE A 103 -8.04 -0.43 12.33
C ILE A 103 -7.39 0.70 13.14
N PRO A 104 -6.24 0.48 13.83
CA PRO A 104 -5.56 1.55 14.53
C PRO A 104 -5.20 2.70 13.58
N GLU A 105 -5.51 3.93 13.95
CA GLU A 105 -5.25 5.13 13.16
C GLU A 105 -4.43 6.15 13.94
N PRO A 106 -3.60 6.98 13.25
CA PRO A 106 -2.92 8.10 13.88
C PRO A 106 -3.91 9.04 14.59
N SER A 107 -3.47 9.63 15.71
CA SER A 107 -4.32 10.53 16.48
C SER A 107 -4.70 11.79 15.68
N ALA A 108 -5.80 12.46 16.12
CA ALA A 108 -6.35 13.62 15.41
C ALA A 108 -5.38 14.82 15.37
N ASP A 109 -4.47 14.91 16.33
CA ASP A 109 -3.45 15.96 16.46
C ASP A 109 -2.13 15.62 15.74
N ALA A 110 -2.01 14.44 15.11
CA ALA A 110 -0.84 14.11 14.33
C ALA A 110 -0.64 15.13 13.20
N PRO A 111 0.56 15.73 13.07
CA PRO A 111 0.79 16.80 12.11
C PRO A 111 0.72 16.28 10.67
N ALA A 112 0.13 17.09 9.78
CA ALA A 112 0.11 16.79 8.35
C ALA A 112 1.54 16.66 7.80
N ALA A 113 1.76 15.67 6.95
CA ALA A 113 3.03 15.50 6.29
C ALA A 113 3.24 16.62 5.26
N PRO A 114 4.43 17.29 5.25
CA PRO A 114 4.73 18.32 4.27
C PRO A 114 4.68 17.81 2.83
N PRO A 115 4.13 18.56 1.87
CA PRO A 115 4.07 18.15 0.46
C PRO A 115 5.43 17.79 -0.14
N GLU A 116 6.49 18.51 0.25
CA GLU A 116 7.87 18.30 -0.21
C GLU A 116 8.38 16.91 0.22
N LEU A 117 8.08 16.53 1.47
CA LEU A 117 8.41 15.20 1.98
C LEU A 117 7.68 14.12 1.20
N LEU A 118 6.38 14.32 0.94
CA LEU A 118 5.55 13.33 0.22
C LEU A 118 6.00 13.15 -1.23
N ALA A 119 6.49 14.21 -1.88
CA ALA A 119 7.02 14.16 -3.24
C ALA A 119 8.32 13.34 -3.37
N GLU A 120 9.10 13.22 -2.29
CA GLU A 120 10.37 12.48 -2.26
C GLU A 120 10.29 11.14 -1.51
N ALA A 121 9.21 10.92 -0.76
CA ALA A 121 9.03 9.74 0.07
C ALA A 121 8.91 8.45 -0.76
N LEU A 122 9.27 7.33 -0.15
CA LEU A 122 8.93 6.01 -0.63
C LEU A 122 7.52 5.64 -0.15
N TRP A 123 6.62 5.35 -1.09
CA TRP A 123 5.23 5.01 -0.80
C TRP A 123 4.98 3.52 -0.89
N LEU A 124 4.54 2.90 0.19
CA LEU A 124 4.07 1.52 0.27
C LEU A 124 2.54 1.53 0.11
N VAL A 125 2.07 1.07 -1.03
CA VAL A 125 0.69 1.26 -1.46
C VAL A 125 -0.08 -0.06 -1.39
N PRO A 126 -1.17 -0.16 -0.61
CA PRO A 126 -1.98 -1.37 -0.54
C PRO A 126 -2.91 -1.51 -1.74
N GLY A 127 -3.43 -2.73 -1.90
CA GLY A 127 -4.47 -3.01 -2.87
C GLY A 127 -5.11 -4.38 -2.70
N VAL A 128 -6.11 -4.63 -3.53
CA VAL A 128 -6.85 -5.90 -3.55
C VAL A 128 -6.28 -6.84 -4.61
N ALA A 129 -5.81 -6.31 -5.73
CA ALA A 129 -5.22 -7.06 -6.82
C ALA A 129 -4.19 -6.22 -7.56
N PHE A 130 -3.27 -6.88 -8.26
CA PHE A 130 -2.28 -6.25 -9.15
C PHE A 130 -2.04 -7.12 -10.39
N ASP A 131 -1.39 -6.54 -11.40
CA ASP A 131 -0.98 -7.25 -12.60
C ASP A 131 0.47 -6.93 -13.02
N PRO A 132 1.04 -7.62 -14.03
CA PRO A 132 2.41 -7.42 -14.47
C PRO A 132 2.72 -6.00 -14.99
N ALA A 133 1.71 -5.22 -15.37
CA ALA A 133 1.88 -3.82 -15.74
C ALA A 133 1.87 -2.87 -14.53
N CYS A 134 1.95 -3.40 -13.31
CA CYS A 134 1.85 -2.67 -12.04
C CYS A 134 0.56 -1.86 -11.88
N ARG A 135 -0.48 -2.22 -12.62
CA ARG A 135 -1.81 -1.69 -12.36
C ARG A 135 -2.32 -2.31 -11.07
N ARG A 136 -3.01 -1.51 -10.28
CA ARG A 136 -3.56 -1.96 -9.00
C ARG A 136 -5.07 -1.76 -8.93
N LEU A 137 -5.75 -2.66 -8.26
CA LEU A 137 -7.15 -2.55 -7.94
C LEU A 137 -7.30 -2.31 -6.43
N GLY A 138 -7.78 -1.13 -6.04
CA GLY A 138 -8.11 -0.81 -4.66
C GLY A 138 -9.48 -1.31 -4.24
N ARG A 139 -9.90 -0.98 -3.02
CA ARG A 139 -11.20 -1.38 -2.43
C ARG A 139 -12.44 -0.69 -3.03
N GLY A 140 -12.24 0.24 -3.99
CA GLY A 140 -13.32 0.91 -4.73
C GLY A 140 -13.71 2.30 -4.21
N LYS A 141 -13.06 2.81 -3.16
CA LYS A 141 -13.28 4.19 -2.66
C LYS A 141 -12.37 5.22 -3.36
N GLY A 142 -11.44 4.82 -4.23
CA GLY A 142 -10.50 5.70 -4.95
C GLY A 142 -9.53 6.47 -4.04
N VAL A 143 -9.30 6.02 -2.80
CA VAL A 143 -8.47 6.74 -1.81
C VAL A 143 -7.05 6.91 -2.33
N TYR A 144 -6.39 5.82 -2.66
CA TYR A 144 -5.00 5.86 -3.13
C TYR A 144 -4.87 6.46 -4.53
N ASP A 145 -5.89 6.35 -5.40
CA ASP A 145 -5.87 7.03 -6.71
C ASP A 145 -5.81 8.55 -6.53
N ARG A 146 -6.62 9.09 -5.60
CA ARG A 146 -6.58 10.52 -5.27
C ARG A 146 -5.30 10.96 -4.55
N LEU A 147 -4.73 10.11 -3.69
CA LEU A 147 -3.48 10.42 -3.00
C LEU A 147 -2.31 10.44 -3.98
N LEU A 148 -2.21 9.42 -4.84
CA LEU A 148 -1.14 9.28 -5.82
C LEU A 148 -1.20 10.34 -6.94
N ALA A 149 -2.41 10.75 -7.34
CA ALA A 149 -2.60 11.81 -8.36
C ALA A 149 -2.09 13.19 -7.94
N ARG A 150 -1.81 13.41 -6.64
CA ARG A 150 -1.28 14.69 -6.13
C ARG A 150 0.22 14.88 -6.34
N GLY A 151 0.88 13.93 -6.96
CA GLY A 151 2.34 13.89 -7.09
C GLY A 151 2.96 13.25 -5.85
N THR A 152 3.60 12.12 -6.07
CA THR A 152 4.25 11.32 -5.03
C THR A 152 5.66 10.98 -5.48
N GLY A 153 6.50 10.58 -4.52
CA GLY A 153 7.78 9.97 -4.80
C GLY A 153 7.65 8.58 -5.43
N LYS A 154 8.62 7.73 -5.17
CA LYS A 154 8.61 6.34 -5.65
C LYS A 154 7.50 5.54 -4.98
N THR A 155 6.77 4.72 -5.75
CA THR A 155 5.66 3.90 -5.26
C THR A 155 5.95 2.41 -5.40
N ILE A 156 5.62 1.64 -4.36
CA ILE A 156 5.68 0.17 -4.32
C ILE A 156 4.32 -0.35 -3.92
N GLY A 157 3.69 -1.13 -4.78
CA GLY A 157 2.49 -1.88 -4.44
C GLY A 157 2.83 -3.09 -3.58
N ILE A 158 2.11 -3.28 -2.47
CA ILE A 158 2.36 -4.36 -1.53
C ILE A 158 1.20 -5.35 -1.58
N PHE A 159 1.52 -6.60 -1.91
CA PHE A 159 0.51 -7.64 -2.14
C PHE A 159 1.05 -9.01 -1.72
N TYR A 160 0.15 -9.95 -1.49
CA TYR A 160 0.49 -11.38 -1.56
C TYR A 160 0.43 -11.85 -3.02
N GLU A 161 1.24 -12.83 -3.39
CA GLU A 161 1.28 -13.36 -4.77
C GLU A 161 -0.09 -13.87 -5.26
N LEU A 162 -0.91 -14.41 -4.36
CA LEU A 162 -2.28 -14.84 -4.66
C LEU A 162 -3.20 -13.71 -5.17
N GLN A 163 -2.81 -12.45 -4.97
CA GLN A 163 -3.55 -11.28 -5.46
C GLN A 163 -3.19 -10.91 -6.90
N ARG A 164 -2.21 -11.59 -7.51
CA ARG A 164 -1.83 -11.39 -8.91
C ARG A 164 -2.98 -11.75 -9.85
N CYS A 165 -3.17 -10.95 -10.89
CA CYS A 165 -4.03 -11.21 -12.03
C CYS A 165 -3.19 -11.19 -13.31
N ALA A 166 -3.63 -11.87 -14.35
CA ALA A 166 -2.97 -11.79 -15.66
C ALA A 166 -3.11 -10.36 -16.24
N GLU A 167 -4.30 -9.79 -16.11
CA GLU A 167 -4.61 -8.42 -16.51
C GLU A 167 -5.73 -7.86 -15.64
N LEU A 168 -5.62 -6.60 -15.23
CA LEU A 168 -6.66 -5.90 -14.47
C LEU A 168 -7.52 -5.01 -15.38
N PRO A 169 -8.84 -4.97 -15.15
CA PRO A 169 -9.70 -3.96 -15.75
C PRO A 169 -9.35 -2.56 -15.19
N CYS A 170 -8.98 -1.62 -16.06
CA CYS A 170 -8.51 -0.28 -15.70
C CYS A 170 -9.35 0.84 -16.26
N GLU A 171 -9.39 1.95 -15.55
CA GLU A 171 -9.90 3.26 -15.98
C GLU A 171 -8.73 4.26 -16.10
N PRO A 172 -8.87 5.32 -16.90
CA PRO A 172 -7.82 6.33 -17.05
C PRO A 172 -7.43 7.03 -15.74
N THR A 173 -8.30 7.01 -14.75
CA THR A 173 -8.08 7.59 -13.40
C THR A 173 -7.35 6.67 -12.44
N ASP A 174 -7.26 5.37 -12.75
CA ASP A 174 -6.54 4.42 -11.90
C ASP A 174 -5.02 4.71 -11.96
N GLN A 175 -4.39 4.88 -10.80
CA GLN A 175 -2.97 5.19 -10.70
C GLN A 175 -2.16 3.90 -10.52
N PRO A 176 -1.26 3.54 -11.47
CA PRO A 176 -0.35 2.40 -11.29
C PRO A 176 0.70 2.71 -10.24
N VAL A 177 1.42 1.68 -9.80
CA VAL A 177 2.61 1.83 -8.95
C VAL A 177 3.88 1.62 -9.75
N GLY A 178 5.02 2.11 -9.25
CA GLY A 178 6.30 2.00 -9.96
C GLY A 178 6.87 0.59 -9.97
N ARG A 179 6.58 -0.22 -8.94
CA ARG A 179 6.95 -1.63 -8.80
C ARG A 179 6.05 -2.32 -7.79
N VAL A 180 6.09 -3.64 -7.73
CA VAL A 180 5.32 -4.46 -6.80
C VAL A 180 6.26 -5.34 -5.98
N VAL A 181 5.94 -5.51 -4.70
CA VAL A 181 6.60 -6.48 -3.80
C VAL A 181 5.56 -7.49 -3.33
N THR A 182 5.90 -8.77 -3.46
CA THR A 182 5.16 -9.90 -2.87
C THR A 182 6.13 -10.79 -2.09
N GLU A 183 5.65 -11.84 -1.46
CA GLU A 183 6.50 -12.89 -0.86
C GLU A 183 7.38 -13.62 -1.88
N SER A 184 7.06 -13.52 -3.16
CA SER A 184 7.85 -14.11 -4.26
C SER A 184 8.97 -13.19 -4.75
N GLY A 185 9.04 -11.93 -4.28
CA GLY A 185 10.10 -10.97 -4.62
C GLY A 185 9.61 -9.63 -5.11
N VAL A 186 10.51 -8.90 -5.78
CA VAL A 186 10.29 -7.56 -6.31
C VAL A 186 10.08 -7.62 -7.82
N PHE A 187 9.00 -7.03 -8.30
CA PHE A 187 8.63 -7.02 -9.72
C PHE A 187 8.62 -5.57 -10.25
N GLY A 188 9.39 -5.33 -11.30
CA GLY A 188 9.27 -4.12 -12.10
C GLY A 188 8.08 -4.21 -13.05
N CYS A 189 7.54 -3.06 -13.43
CA CYS A 189 6.45 -3.00 -14.42
C CYS A 189 6.95 -3.43 -15.79
N THR A 190 6.30 -4.43 -16.38
CA THR A 190 6.49 -4.70 -17.80
C THR A 190 5.72 -3.64 -18.59
N ASN A 191 6.42 -2.63 -19.12
CA ASN A 191 5.82 -1.71 -20.08
C ASN A 191 5.42 -2.49 -21.33
N ASN A 192 4.16 -2.90 -21.42
CA ASN A 192 3.56 -3.20 -22.69
C ASN A 192 3.35 -1.85 -23.39
N VAL A 193 4.39 -1.34 -24.04
CA VAL A 193 4.26 -0.31 -25.06
C VAL A 193 3.44 -0.97 -26.17
N ARG A 194 2.13 -0.77 -26.18
CA ARG A 194 1.33 -1.00 -27.38
C ARG A 194 1.78 0.07 -28.36
N SER A 195 2.64 -0.35 -29.30
CA SER A 195 2.92 0.33 -30.56
C SER A 195 1.63 0.46 -31.39
#